data_4a7b480195ba6617fab480c062df4b85
#
_entry.id   4a7b480195ba6617fab480c062df4b85
#
_cell.length_a   1.000
_cell.length_b   1.000
_cell.length_c   1.000
_cell.angle_alpha   90.00
_cell.angle_beta   90.00
_cell.angle_gamma   90.00
#
_symmetry.space_group_name_H-M   'P 1'
#
loop_
_entity.id
_entity.type
_entity.pdbx_description
1 polymer ?
#
loop_
_entity_poly.entity_id
_entity_poly.type
_entity_poly.pdbx_seq_one_letter_code
_entity_poly.pdbx_strand_id
1 'polypeptide(L)'
;FGPLRLANGGRVGYRFECFLALREEPGDAPYRALYAGFPHPKNICQSAHLIAGSPGLTRGNNIVFFPENIAAPDVPDKQLYALFFFNKFKAIYETITIPSWDRVGRPEALVASRGADARDVYEARCVWGYLHDYFHHRGPRSFDEHIGVKTRWFTGLREELKVDLQSFRVCRAGGVPHGAMVAEFILFDRTMRYPGEPDWSRNFDSGTGLLLLAYLAEAGAIGVSSTGRLDVDLLAVEAAGARFAAEVEALERLPDADYLEAAEAMVRRYLPAPGPGEIR
;
A
#
# COMPACT_ATOMS: atom_id res chain seq x y z
N PHE A 1 -9.23 23.04 -23.58
CA PHE A 1 -8.08 22.52 -22.83
C PHE A 1 -6.95 23.53 -22.93
N GLY A 2 -6.59 24.19 -21.83
CA GLY A 2 -5.44 25.06 -21.73
C GLY A 2 -4.17 24.28 -21.41
N PRO A 3 -2.97 24.86 -21.57
CA PRO A 3 -1.72 24.19 -21.23
C PRO A 3 -1.67 23.91 -19.73
N LEU A 4 -1.48 22.63 -19.35
CA LEU A 4 -1.17 22.23 -17.98
C LEU A 4 0.16 22.90 -17.57
N ARG A 5 0.09 23.75 -16.54
CA ARG A 5 1.28 24.34 -15.92
C ARG A 5 1.53 23.63 -14.60
N LEU A 6 2.75 23.19 -14.36
CA LEU A 6 3.15 22.74 -13.05
C LEU A 6 3.20 23.93 -12.08
N ALA A 7 2.84 23.71 -10.83
CA ALA A 7 2.83 24.74 -9.79
C ALA A 7 4.22 25.43 -9.59
N ASN A 8 5.31 24.75 -9.96
CA ASN A 8 6.68 25.28 -9.93
C ASN A 8 7.08 26.08 -11.19
N GLY A 9 6.14 26.39 -12.10
CA GLY A 9 6.39 27.15 -13.34
C GLY A 9 7.02 26.34 -14.48
N GLY A 10 7.25 25.04 -14.29
CA GLY A 10 7.76 24.15 -15.34
C GLY A 10 6.75 23.99 -16.49
N ARG A 11 7.23 24.02 -17.72
CA ARG A 11 6.43 23.66 -18.90
C ARG A 11 6.51 22.16 -19.10
N VAL A 12 5.39 21.46 -18.99
CA VAL A 12 5.28 20.09 -19.50
C VAL A 12 5.22 20.16 -21.01
N GLY A 13 6.17 19.55 -21.72
CA GLY A 13 6.03 19.29 -23.14
C GLY A 13 4.74 18.48 -23.37
N TYR A 14 3.97 18.82 -24.40
CA TYR A 14 2.69 18.19 -24.70
C TYR A 14 2.87 16.71 -24.99
N ARG A 15 2.82 15.90 -23.95
CA ARG A 15 2.66 14.45 -24.05
C ARG A 15 1.27 14.13 -23.52
N PHE A 16 0.38 13.74 -24.42
CA PHE A 16 -0.93 13.24 -24.04
C PHE A 16 -0.80 11.76 -23.73
N GLU A 17 -1.08 11.41 -22.48
CA GLU A 17 -1.27 10.04 -22.08
C GLU A 17 -2.77 9.78 -21.93
N CYS A 18 -3.26 8.72 -22.57
CA CYS A 18 -4.66 8.33 -22.56
C CYS A 18 -4.84 6.93 -22.05
N PHE A 19 -5.94 6.68 -21.37
CA PHE A 19 -6.33 5.33 -20.95
C PHE A 19 -7.85 5.15 -21.07
N LEU A 20 -8.23 3.89 -21.22
CA LEU A 20 -9.61 3.42 -21.13
C LEU A 20 -9.67 2.43 -19.96
N ALA A 21 -10.54 2.68 -19.01
CA ALA A 21 -10.77 1.79 -17.87
C ALA A 21 -12.27 1.68 -17.60
N LEU A 22 -12.69 0.52 -17.12
CA LEU A 22 -13.99 0.36 -16.47
C LEU A 22 -13.85 0.77 -15.03
N ARG A 23 -14.68 1.72 -14.60
CA ARG A 23 -14.85 2.02 -13.18
C ARG A 23 -15.64 0.87 -12.56
N GLU A 24 -15.12 0.31 -11.50
CA GLU A 24 -15.81 -0.71 -10.75
C GLU A 24 -16.45 -0.08 -9.51
N GLU A 25 -17.74 -0.24 -9.42
CA GLU A 25 -18.52 0.05 -8.22
C GLU A 25 -19.02 -1.28 -7.69
N PRO A 26 -18.34 -1.87 -6.70
CA PRO A 26 -18.85 -3.07 -6.07
C PRO A 26 -20.18 -2.73 -5.40
N GLY A 27 -21.29 -3.10 -6.04
CA GLY A 27 -22.63 -2.81 -5.56
C GLY A 27 -23.24 -3.92 -4.71
N ASP A 28 -22.54 -5.02 -4.54
CA ASP A 28 -23.05 -6.25 -3.94
C ASP A 28 -23.12 -6.19 -2.40
N ALA A 29 -23.97 -7.01 -1.83
CA ALA A 29 -24.23 -7.02 -0.40
C ALA A 29 -23.00 -7.15 0.51
N PRO A 30 -21.96 -7.97 0.19
CA PRO A 30 -20.74 -8.04 0.99
C PRO A 30 -19.98 -6.73 1.06
N TYR A 31 -19.93 -5.99 -0.04
CA TYR A 31 -19.23 -4.71 -0.09
C TYR A 31 -20.01 -3.60 0.59
N ARG A 32 -21.36 -3.65 0.58
CA ARG A 32 -22.16 -2.70 1.38
C ARG A 32 -21.84 -2.81 2.87
N ALA A 33 -21.66 -4.03 3.38
CA ALA A 33 -21.27 -4.23 4.77
C ALA A 33 -19.85 -3.71 5.04
N LEU A 34 -18.91 -3.91 4.11
CA LEU A 34 -17.55 -3.36 4.18
C LEU A 34 -17.61 -1.83 4.26
N TYR A 35 -18.33 -1.17 3.36
CA TYR A 35 -18.44 0.29 3.33
C TYR A 35 -19.15 0.87 4.56
N ALA A 36 -20.16 0.16 5.08
CA ALA A 36 -20.81 0.56 6.31
C ALA A 36 -19.92 0.42 7.55
N GLY A 37 -19.08 -0.61 7.58
CA GLY A 37 -18.14 -0.86 8.68
C GLY A 37 -16.90 0.03 8.64
N PHE A 38 -16.48 0.44 7.43
CA PHE A 38 -15.27 1.22 7.18
C PHE A 38 -15.56 2.44 6.29
N PRO A 39 -16.37 3.40 6.76
CA PRO A 39 -16.77 4.54 5.93
C PRO A 39 -15.60 5.49 5.67
N HIS A 40 -15.29 5.75 4.41
CA HIS A 40 -14.32 6.76 4.02
C HIS A 40 -14.88 8.17 4.23
N PRO A 41 -14.10 9.10 4.79
CA PRO A 41 -14.50 10.49 4.89
C PRO A 41 -14.61 11.16 3.52
N LYS A 42 -13.77 10.73 2.58
CA LYS A 42 -13.76 11.13 1.16
C LYS A 42 -13.44 9.89 0.33
N ASN A 43 -14.29 9.53 -0.61
CA ASN A 43 -14.03 8.41 -1.52
C ASN A 43 -13.18 8.91 -2.70
N ILE A 44 -11.88 9.04 -2.47
CA ILE A 44 -10.91 9.54 -3.45
C ILE A 44 -10.21 8.42 -4.23
N CYS A 45 -10.18 7.20 -3.69
CA CYS A 45 -9.59 6.05 -4.35
C CYS A 45 -10.67 5.28 -5.12
N GLN A 46 -10.47 5.14 -6.43
CA GLN A 46 -11.38 4.45 -7.33
C GLN A 46 -10.75 3.17 -7.84
N SER A 47 -11.44 2.05 -7.63
CA SER A 47 -11.11 0.79 -8.29
C SER A 47 -11.41 0.88 -9.78
N ALA A 48 -10.47 0.50 -10.62
CA ALA A 48 -10.62 0.51 -12.05
C ALA A 48 -9.98 -0.72 -12.69
N HIS A 49 -10.63 -1.23 -13.73
CA HIS A 49 -10.08 -2.27 -14.60
C HIS A 49 -9.51 -1.60 -15.85
N LEU A 50 -8.18 -1.55 -15.97
CA LEU A 50 -7.52 -0.98 -17.13
C LEU A 50 -7.74 -1.87 -18.35
N ILE A 51 -8.38 -1.33 -19.40
CA ILE A 51 -8.63 -2.02 -20.67
C ILE A 51 -7.49 -1.73 -21.65
N ALA A 52 -7.16 -0.46 -21.81
CA ALA A 52 -6.11 0.00 -22.72
C ALA A 52 -5.50 1.32 -22.22
N GLY A 53 -4.28 1.57 -22.60
CA GLY A 53 -3.62 2.84 -22.29
C GLY A 53 -2.42 3.09 -23.17
N SER A 54 -1.98 4.33 -23.25
CA SER A 54 -0.72 4.68 -23.90
C SER A 54 0.47 4.05 -23.15
N PRO A 55 1.63 3.87 -23.82
CA PRO A 55 2.78 3.14 -23.25
C PRO A 55 3.24 3.65 -21.88
N GLY A 56 3.09 4.93 -21.60
CA GLY A 56 3.44 5.54 -20.30
C GLY A 56 2.49 5.05 -19.19
N LEU A 57 1.19 5.12 -19.43
CA LEU A 57 0.16 4.72 -18.46
C LEU A 57 0.08 3.20 -18.27
N THR A 58 0.39 2.41 -19.29
CA THR A 58 0.39 0.94 -19.18
C THR A 58 1.51 0.40 -18.30
N ARG A 59 2.57 1.16 -18.04
CA ARG A 59 3.65 0.78 -17.12
C ARG A 59 3.26 0.95 -15.66
N GLY A 60 2.43 1.96 -15.32
CA GLY A 60 1.96 2.23 -13.96
C GLY A 60 0.87 1.26 -13.51
N ASN A 61 0.70 1.12 -12.20
CA ASN A 61 -0.37 0.34 -11.58
C ASN A 61 -1.49 1.23 -11.04
N ASN A 62 -1.22 2.51 -10.92
CA ASN A 62 -2.14 3.53 -10.44
C ASN A 62 -1.86 4.87 -11.10
N ILE A 63 -2.82 5.77 -11.03
CA ILE A 63 -2.69 7.18 -11.39
C ILE A 63 -3.19 7.97 -10.20
N VAL A 64 -2.35 8.88 -9.70
CA VAL A 64 -2.70 9.77 -8.60
C VAL A 64 -2.61 11.21 -9.08
N PHE A 65 -3.68 11.95 -8.88
CA PHE A 65 -3.76 13.38 -9.17
C PHE A 65 -3.65 14.17 -7.87
N PHE A 66 -2.58 14.92 -7.73
CA PHE A 66 -2.41 15.85 -6.64
C PHE A 66 -2.91 17.24 -7.08
N PRO A 67 -3.94 17.80 -6.43
CA PRO A 67 -4.50 19.09 -6.84
C PRO A 67 -3.49 20.23 -6.80
N GLU A 68 -2.49 20.15 -5.93
CA GLU A 68 -1.42 21.12 -5.78
C GLU A 68 -0.55 21.24 -7.06
N ASN A 69 -0.51 20.17 -7.84
CA ASN A 69 0.22 20.14 -9.11
C ASN A 69 -0.59 20.70 -10.28
N ILE A 70 -1.87 21.03 -10.07
CA ILE A 70 -2.77 21.56 -11.08
C ILE A 70 -2.98 23.05 -10.81
N ALA A 71 -2.30 23.90 -11.59
CA ALA A 71 -2.53 25.34 -11.55
C ALA A 71 -3.86 25.69 -12.28
N ALA A 72 -4.98 25.43 -11.63
CA ALA A 72 -6.32 25.84 -12.09
C ALA A 72 -6.98 26.62 -10.96
N PRO A 73 -6.96 27.97 -10.99
CA PRO A 73 -7.52 28.79 -9.92
C PRO A 73 -9.02 28.65 -9.75
N ASP A 74 -9.72 28.22 -10.79
CA ASP A 74 -11.17 28.22 -10.87
C ASP A 74 -11.84 26.83 -10.61
N VAL A 75 -11.09 25.84 -10.13
CA VAL A 75 -11.66 24.54 -9.75
C VAL A 75 -11.99 24.56 -8.26
N PRO A 76 -13.29 24.66 -7.88
CA PRO A 76 -13.68 24.86 -6.48
C PRO A 76 -13.35 23.65 -5.65
N ASP A 77 -13.39 22.48 -5.94
CA ASP A 77 -13.10 21.31 -5.10
C ASP A 77 -11.87 20.56 -5.61
N LYS A 78 -10.68 21.05 -5.27
CA LYS A 78 -9.44 20.33 -5.52
C LYS A 78 -9.37 19.12 -4.59
N GLN A 79 -9.84 17.99 -5.04
CA GLN A 79 -9.73 16.74 -4.32
C GLN A 79 -8.59 15.91 -4.87
N LEU A 80 -7.81 15.30 -3.98
CA LEU A 80 -6.95 14.19 -4.33
C LEU A 80 -7.81 13.12 -5.02
N TYR A 81 -7.33 12.59 -6.13
CA TYR A 81 -8.03 11.58 -6.89
C TYR A 81 -7.05 10.50 -7.33
N ALA A 82 -7.35 9.26 -7.04
CA ALA A 82 -6.52 8.12 -7.42
C ALA A 82 -7.34 7.04 -8.13
N LEU A 83 -6.77 6.52 -9.22
CA LEU A 83 -7.26 5.35 -9.92
C LEU A 83 -6.28 4.21 -9.73
N PHE A 84 -6.75 3.09 -9.20
CA PHE A 84 -5.96 1.89 -9.01
C PHE A 84 -6.40 0.81 -9.99
N PHE A 85 -5.47 0.32 -10.81
CA PHE A 85 -5.72 -0.72 -11.80
C PHE A 85 -5.54 -2.11 -11.16
N PHE A 86 -6.55 -2.57 -10.42
CA PHE A 86 -6.45 -3.80 -9.63
C PHE A 86 -6.26 -5.06 -10.45
N ASN A 87 -6.69 -5.08 -11.72
CA ASN A 87 -6.36 -6.17 -12.64
C ASN A 87 -4.84 -6.32 -12.86
N LYS A 88 -4.08 -5.23 -12.83
CA LYS A 88 -2.62 -5.28 -12.90
C LYS A 88 -2.01 -5.79 -11.60
N PHE A 89 -2.50 -5.33 -10.46
CA PHE A 89 -2.06 -5.82 -9.15
C PHE A 89 -2.33 -7.31 -8.98
N LYS A 90 -3.52 -7.78 -9.42
CA LYS A 90 -3.85 -9.21 -9.47
C LYS A 90 -2.82 -9.99 -10.29
N ALA A 91 -2.57 -9.55 -11.53
CA ALA A 91 -1.62 -10.21 -12.41
C ALA A 91 -0.20 -10.29 -11.81
N ILE A 92 0.24 -9.23 -11.14
CA ILE A 92 1.53 -9.20 -10.44
C ILE A 92 1.56 -10.22 -9.30
N TYR A 93 0.51 -10.29 -8.49
CA TYR A 93 0.43 -11.27 -7.40
C TYR A 93 0.57 -12.70 -7.91
N GLU A 94 -0.14 -13.04 -8.98
CA GLU A 94 -0.13 -14.36 -9.59
C GLU A 94 1.20 -14.70 -10.28
N THR A 95 1.84 -13.71 -10.91
CA THR A 95 3.04 -13.95 -11.74
C THR A 95 4.38 -13.65 -11.06
N ILE A 96 4.37 -12.88 -9.98
CA ILE A 96 5.58 -12.50 -9.26
C ILE A 96 5.51 -12.99 -7.81
N THR A 97 4.49 -12.61 -7.06
CA THR A 97 4.45 -12.83 -5.61
C THR A 97 4.35 -14.32 -5.26
N ILE A 98 3.38 -15.04 -5.81
CA ILE A 98 3.24 -16.49 -5.59
C ILE A 98 4.48 -17.26 -6.04
N PRO A 99 5.02 -17.08 -7.26
CA PRO A 99 6.24 -17.76 -7.66
C PRO A 99 7.47 -17.42 -6.83
N SER A 100 7.58 -16.18 -6.33
CA SER A 100 8.66 -15.79 -5.43
C SER A 100 8.58 -16.53 -4.10
N TRP A 101 7.38 -16.59 -3.51
CA TRP A 101 7.16 -17.37 -2.30
C TRP A 101 7.45 -18.86 -2.50
N ASP A 102 7.05 -19.44 -3.62
CA ASP A 102 7.30 -20.85 -3.93
C ASP A 102 8.79 -21.23 -3.98
N ARG A 103 9.65 -20.26 -4.28
CA ARG A 103 11.10 -20.47 -4.28
C ARG A 103 11.69 -20.52 -2.87
N VAL A 104 11.22 -19.68 -1.97
CA VAL A 104 11.85 -19.45 -0.67
C VAL A 104 11.01 -19.87 0.51
N GLY A 105 9.68 -19.89 0.39
CA GLY A 105 8.75 -20.13 1.48
C GLY A 105 8.16 -21.54 1.46
N ARG A 106 7.41 -21.85 2.51
CA ARG A 106 6.59 -23.06 2.57
C ARG A 106 5.29 -22.83 1.79
N PRO A 107 5.01 -23.66 0.77
CA PRO A 107 3.81 -23.50 -0.08
C PRO A 107 2.50 -23.50 0.70
N GLU A 108 2.46 -24.17 1.82
CA GLU A 108 1.28 -24.33 2.68
C GLU A 108 0.85 -23.01 3.37
N ALA A 109 1.69 -21.99 3.35
CA ALA A 109 1.35 -20.69 3.92
C ALA A 109 0.35 -19.89 3.07
N LEU A 110 0.25 -20.20 1.76
CA LEU A 110 -0.72 -19.59 0.82
C LEU A 110 -1.99 -20.46 0.75
N VAL A 111 -2.80 -20.43 1.80
CA VAL A 111 -3.98 -21.30 1.93
C VAL A 111 -5.19 -20.74 1.19
N ALA A 112 -5.42 -19.44 1.30
CA ALA A 112 -6.64 -18.81 0.77
C ALA A 112 -6.50 -18.35 -0.68
N SER A 113 -5.31 -17.91 -1.09
CA SER A 113 -5.10 -17.34 -2.43
C SER A 113 -4.64 -18.36 -3.46
N ARG A 114 -4.02 -19.46 -3.05
CA ARG A 114 -3.55 -20.49 -3.98
C ARG A 114 -4.71 -21.27 -4.58
N GLY A 115 -4.86 -21.19 -5.89
CA GLY A 115 -5.92 -21.85 -6.63
C GLY A 115 -7.30 -21.23 -6.47
N ALA A 116 -7.39 -20.05 -5.88
CA ALA A 116 -8.63 -19.30 -5.80
C ALA A 116 -9.11 -18.85 -7.20
N ASP A 117 -10.42 -18.64 -7.32
CA ASP A 117 -11.00 -18.10 -8.54
C ASP A 117 -10.41 -16.72 -8.90
N ALA A 118 -10.23 -16.49 -10.18
CA ALA A 118 -9.63 -15.25 -10.67
C ALA A 118 -10.42 -13.99 -10.29
N ARG A 119 -11.74 -14.12 -10.12
CA ARG A 119 -12.61 -13.05 -9.65
C ARG A 119 -12.39 -12.79 -8.17
N ASP A 120 -12.35 -13.83 -7.36
CA ASP A 120 -12.12 -13.70 -5.91
C ASP A 120 -10.76 -13.06 -5.61
N VAL A 121 -9.72 -13.43 -6.35
CA VAL A 121 -8.38 -12.82 -6.25
C VAL A 121 -8.43 -11.34 -6.61
N TYR A 122 -9.17 -10.97 -7.65
CA TYR A 122 -9.36 -9.58 -8.03
C TYR A 122 -10.13 -8.79 -6.95
N GLU A 123 -11.23 -9.34 -6.47
CA GLU A 123 -12.06 -8.72 -5.44
C GLU A 123 -11.28 -8.55 -4.12
N ALA A 124 -10.50 -9.55 -3.71
CA ALA A 124 -9.62 -9.44 -2.55
C ALA A 124 -8.65 -8.26 -2.69
N ARG A 125 -8.10 -8.03 -3.88
CA ARG A 125 -7.22 -6.88 -4.11
C ARG A 125 -7.95 -5.54 -4.00
N CYS A 126 -9.21 -5.48 -4.46
CA CYS A 126 -10.05 -4.29 -4.30
C CYS A 126 -10.33 -4.01 -2.81
N VAL A 127 -10.64 -5.05 -2.04
CA VAL A 127 -10.86 -4.94 -0.59
C VAL A 127 -9.61 -4.43 0.14
N TRP A 128 -8.42 -4.95 -0.21
CA TRP A 128 -7.19 -4.41 0.36
C TRP A 128 -7.03 -2.92 0.06
N GLY A 129 -7.17 -2.51 -1.21
CA GLY A 129 -7.06 -1.09 -1.58
C GLY A 129 -8.01 -0.20 -0.79
N TYR A 130 -9.25 -0.65 -0.61
CA TYR A 130 -10.25 0.08 0.16
C TYR A 130 -9.89 0.23 1.63
N LEU A 131 -9.48 -0.84 2.28
CA LEU A 131 -9.09 -0.82 3.70
C LEU A 131 -7.80 -0.02 3.93
N HIS A 132 -6.82 -0.17 3.04
CA HIS A 132 -5.57 0.58 3.07
C HIS A 132 -5.85 2.09 3.06
N ASP A 133 -6.66 2.55 2.12
CA ASP A 133 -7.03 3.96 2.01
C ASP A 133 -7.87 4.42 3.23
N TYR A 134 -8.79 3.59 3.71
CA TYR A 134 -9.53 3.87 4.94
C TYR A 134 -8.62 4.16 6.13
N PHE A 135 -7.59 3.34 6.34
CA PHE A 135 -6.71 3.50 7.49
C PHE A 135 -5.77 4.70 7.39
N HIS A 136 -5.49 5.23 6.20
CA HIS A 136 -4.81 6.51 6.05
C HIS A 136 -5.53 7.68 6.71
N HIS A 137 -6.86 7.62 6.78
CA HIS A 137 -7.69 8.64 7.43
C HIS A 137 -7.89 8.40 8.93
N ARG A 138 -7.15 7.46 9.54
CA ARG A 138 -7.32 7.07 10.94
C ARG A 138 -6.06 7.31 11.76
N GLY A 139 -6.29 7.37 13.09
CA GLY A 139 -5.21 7.59 14.05
C GLY A 139 -5.05 9.05 14.43
N PRO A 140 -4.05 9.34 15.29
CA PRO A 140 -3.81 10.68 15.84
C PRO A 140 -3.42 11.73 14.80
N ARG A 141 -2.89 11.29 13.66
CA ARG A 141 -2.41 12.16 12.59
C ARG A 141 -2.86 11.57 11.26
N SER A 142 -4.05 12.00 10.80
CA SER A 142 -4.60 11.56 9.51
C SER A 142 -3.72 12.02 8.34
N PHE A 143 -3.68 11.21 7.27
CA PHE A 143 -2.81 11.46 6.13
C PHE A 143 -3.19 12.75 5.39
N ASP A 144 -4.46 12.97 5.14
CA ASP A 144 -4.99 14.11 4.39
C ASP A 144 -4.75 15.45 5.07
N GLU A 145 -4.77 15.49 6.41
CA GLU A 145 -4.48 16.71 7.18
C GLU A 145 -2.98 16.97 7.36
N HIS A 146 -2.13 15.94 7.20
CA HIS A 146 -0.71 16.00 7.52
C HIS A 146 0.18 15.50 6.37
N ILE A 147 -0.28 15.63 5.13
CA ILE A 147 0.38 15.09 3.93
C ILE A 147 1.85 15.51 3.83
N GLY A 148 2.17 16.79 4.10
CA GLY A 148 3.54 17.31 3.99
C GLY A 148 4.56 16.70 4.96
N VAL A 149 4.07 16.09 6.05
CA VAL A 149 4.89 15.37 7.03
C VAL A 149 4.87 13.87 6.76
N LYS A 150 3.69 13.33 6.43
CA LYS A 150 3.48 11.90 6.20
C LYS A 150 4.12 11.37 4.91
N THR A 151 4.31 12.22 3.91
CA THR A 151 4.94 11.82 2.63
C THR A 151 6.47 11.89 2.63
N ARG A 152 7.11 12.27 3.74
CA ARG A 152 8.56 12.17 3.86
C ARG A 152 8.99 10.71 3.97
N TRP A 153 10.20 10.40 3.53
CA TRP A 153 10.68 9.02 3.39
C TRP A 153 10.39 8.16 4.63
N PHE A 154 10.94 8.52 5.78
CA PHE A 154 10.82 7.70 6.98
C PHE A 154 9.40 7.64 7.57
N THR A 155 8.66 8.73 7.50
CA THR A 155 7.26 8.76 7.95
C THR A 155 6.35 8.02 6.98
N GLY A 156 6.59 8.14 5.67
CA GLY A 156 5.83 7.45 4.64
C GLY A 156 5.97 5.93 4.72
N LEU A 157 7.20 5.40 4.87
CA LEU A 157 7.40 3.95 5.04
C LEU A 157 6.57 3.38 6.19
N ARG A 158 6.56 4.09 7.32
CA ARG A 158 5.80 3.65 8.50
C ARG A 158 4.30 3.81 8.31
N GLU A 159 3.87 4.88 7.65
CA GLU A 159 2.46 5.11 7.35
C GLU A 159 1.91 3.99 6.48
N GLU A 160 2.58 3.69 5.36
CA GLU A 160 2.20 2.59 4.48
C GLU A 160 2.14 1.25 5.22
N LEU A 161 3.14 0.98 6.05
CA LEU A 161 3.18 -0.26 6.81
C LEU A 161 2.11 -0.31 7.91
N LYS A 162 1.86 0.80 8.61
CA LYS A 162 0.80 0.89 9.63
C LYS A 162 -0.57 0.55 9.04
N VAL A 163 -0.93 1.18 7.93
CA VAL A 163 -2.26 0.99 7.31
C VAL A 163 -2.43 -0.43 6.77
N ASP A 164 -1.37 -1.02 6.21
CA ASP A 164 -1.39 -2.41 5.77
C ASP A 164 -1.54 -3.39 6.93
N LEU A 165 -0.82 -3.20 8.02
CA LEU A 165 -0.93 -4.06 9.20
C LEU A 165 -2.27 -3.90 9.93
N GLN A 166 -2.85 -2.72 9.93
CA GLN A 166 -4.22 -2.49 10.42
C GLN A 166 -5.24 -3.21 9.52
N SER A 167 -5.09 -3.12 8.20
CA SER A 167 -5.91 -3.84 7.22
C SER A 167 -5.78 -5.36 7.39
N PHE A 168 -4.55 -5.88 7.53
CA PHE A 168 -4.27 -7.28 7.80
C PHE A 168 -5.04 -7.79 9.03
N ARG A 169 -4.96 -7.08 10.15
CA ARG A 169 -5.61 -7.47 11.40
C ARG A 169 -7.13 -7.51 11.28
N VAL A 170 -7.73 -6.52 10.64
CA VAL A 170 -9.19 -6.48 10.41
C VAL A 170 -9.61 -7.65 9.53
N CYS A 171 -8.86 -7.95 8.49
CA CYS A 171 -9.12 -9.09 7.61
C CYS A 171 -9.01 -10.44 8.35
N ARG A 172 -8.06 -10.56 9.27
CA ARG A 172 -7.87 -11.75 10.12
C ARG A 172 -8.95 -11.90 11.17
N ALA A 173 -9.49 -10.81 11.71
CA ALA A 173 -10.57 -10.82 12.69
C ALA A 173 -11.91 -11.34 12.13
N GLY A 174 -12.07 -11.38 10.81
CA GLY A 174 -13.28 -11.85 10.15
C GLY A 174 -14.28 -10.72 9.88
N GLY A 175 -15.34 -11.06 9.12
CA GLY A 175 -16.38 -10.09 8.74
C GLY A 175 -16.05 -9.20 7.53
N VAL A 176 -14.85 -9.32 6.98
CA VAL A 176 -14.43 -8.64 5.75
C VAL A 176 -14.53 -9.63 4.58
N PRO A 177 -15.12 -9.24 3.43
CA PRO A 177 -15.14 -10.08 2.24
C PRO A 177 -13.72 -10.51 1.85
N HIS A 178 -13.54 -11.79 1.53
CA HIS A 178 -12.24 -12.38 1.17
C HIS A 178 -11.13 -12.18 2.21
N GLY A 179 -11.44 -11.91 3.50
CA GLY A 179 -10.49 -11.44 4.51
C GLY A 179 -9.22 -12.30 4.62
N ALA A 180 -9.32 -13.63 4.63
CA ALA A 180 -8.15 -14.51 4.68
C ALA A 180 -7.22 -14.30 3.47
N MET A 181 -7.80 -14.18 2.27
CA MET A 181 -7.05 -13.93 1.03
C MET A 181 -6.44 -12.53 1.00
N VAL A 182 -7.17 -11.52 1.49
CA VAL A 182 -6.66 -10.15 1.63
C VAL A 182 -5.45 -10.11 2.57
N ALA A 183 -5.52 -10.81 3.69
CA ALA A 183 -4.40 -10.91 4.63
C ALA A 183 -3.16 -11.55 3.97
N GLU A 184 -3.35 -12.62 3.19
CA GLU A 184 -2.26 -13.21 2.39
C GLU A 184 -1.68 -12.22 1.37
N PHE A 185 -2.53 -11.51 0.64
CA PHE A 185 -2.09 -10.47 -0.30
C PHE A 185 -1.21 -9.42 0.38
N ILE A 186 -1.69 -8.84 1.49
CA ILE A 186 -0.95 -7.82 2.23
C ILE A 186 0.43 -8.35 2.62
N LEU A 187 0.47 -9.52 3.25
CA LEU A 187 1.70 -10.08 3.77
C LEU A 187 2.69 -10.46 2.65
N PHE A 188 2.23 -11.22 1.66
CA PHE A 188 3.11 -11.80 0.66
C PHE A 188 3.48 -10.82 -0.45
N ASP A 189 2.60 -9.89 -0.86
CA ASP A 189 3.02 -8.83 -1.78
C ASP A 189 4.07 -7.94 -1.13
N ARG A 190 3.87 -7.50 0.11
CA ARG A 190 4.84 -6.66 0.80
C ARG A 190 6.18 -7.35 1.04
N THR A 191 6.19 -8.63 1.35
CA THR A 191 7.44 -9.35 1.69
C THR A 191 8.13 -9.99 0.48
N MET A 192 7.42 -10.31 -0.59
CA MET A 192 7.98 -11.07 -1.73
C MET A 192 8.15 -10.25 -3.01
N ARG A 193 7.21 -9.34 -3.29
CA ARG A 193 7.29 -8.53 -4.49
C ARG A 193 8.20 -7.33 -4.32
N TYR A 194 7.88 -6.50 -3.37
CA TYR A 194 8.50 -5.18 -3.23
C TYR A 194 9.97 -5.21 -2.82
N PRO A 195 10.43 -6.10 -1.92
CA PRO A 195 11.86 -6.21 -1.61
C PRO A 195 12.75 -6.62 -2.78
N GLY A 196 12.18 -7.24 -3.81
CA GLY A 196 12.89 -7.62 -5.03
C GLY A 196 13.13 -6.47 -6.01
N GLU A 197 12.57 -5.31 -5.80
CA GLU A 197 12.79 -4.14 -6.64
C GLU A 197 14.22 -3.61 -6.49
N PRO A 198 14.90 -3.24 -7.59
CA PRO A 198 16.34 -2.96 -7.55
C PRO A 198 16.71 -1.66 -6.81
N ASP A 199 15.78 -0.76 -6.61
CA ASP A 199 16.05 0.60 -6.09
C ASP A 199 15.12 0.93 -4.90
N TRP A 200 15.20 0.11 -3.87
CA TRP A 200 14.33 0.18 -2.71
C TRP A 200 14.36 1.56 -2.01
N SER A 201 15.50 2.24 -2.02
CA SER A 201 15.68 3.52 -1.36
C SER A 201 14.97 4.69 -2.04
N ARG A 202 14.41 4.45 -3.22
CA ARG A 202 13.62 5.44 -4.00
C ARG A 202 12.17 5.04 -4.21
N ASN A 203 11.76 3.91 -3.65
CA ASN A 203 10.41 3.40 -3.77
C ASN A 203 9.83 3.10 -2.39
N PHE A 204 8.79 3.84 -2.02
CA PHE A 204 8.12 3.65 -0.71
C PHE A 204 7.66 2.21 -0.51
N ASP A 205 7.08 1.58 -1.50
CA ASP A 205 6.59 0.22 -1.40
C ASP A 205 7.71 -0.78 -1.11
N SER A 206 8.86 -0.61 -1.79
CA SER A 206 10.03 -1.47 -1.59
C SER A 206 10.64 -1.27 -0.20
N GLY A 207 10.80 -0.02 0.23
CA GLY A 207 11.25 0.29 1.58
C GLY A 207 10.29 -0.22 2.65
N THR A 208 8.98 -0.10 2.43
CA THR A 208 7.94 -0.63 3.32
C THR A 208 8.01 -2.16 3.40
N GLY A 209 8.20 -2.84 2.27
CA GLY A 209 8.33 -4.30 2.24
C GLY A 209 9.56 -4.80 2.99
N LEU A 210 10.71 -4.14 2.83
CA LEU A 210 11.93 -4.47 3.57
C LEU A 210 11.78 -4.18 5.07
N LEU A 211 11.16 -3.05 5.43
CA LEU A 211 10.86 -2.71 6.83
C LEU A 211 9.96 -3.77 7.47
N LEU A 212 8.90 -4.19 6.77
CA LEU A 212 8.01 -5.26 7.23
C LEU A 212 8.77 -6.56 7.46
N LEU A 213 9.57 -6.99 6.47
CA LEU A 213 10.32 -8.25 6.56
C LEU A 213 11.28 -8.25 7.75
N ALA A 214 12.05 -7.17 7.93
CA ALA A 214 12.98 -7.04 9.04
C ALA A 214 12.27 -6.99 10.40
N TYR A 215 11.17 -6.25 10.49
CA TYR A 215 10.36 -6.15 11.71
C TYR A 215 9.75 -7.49 12.11
N LEU A 216 9.16 -8.21 11.15
CA LEU A 216 8.57 -9.53 11.40
C LEU A 216 9.61 -10.59 11.74
N ALA A 217 10.80 -10.52 11.15
CA ALA A 217 11.90 -11.41 11.48
C ALA A 217 12.40 -11.19 12.93
N GLU A 218 12.57 -9.92 13.33
CA GLU A 218 12.93 -9.59 14.74
C GLU A 218 11.84 -10.03 15.72
N ALA A 219 10.56 -9.91 15.32
CA ALA A 219 9.43 -10.35 16.12
C ALA A 219 9.27 -11.89 16.19
N GLY A 220 10.07 -12.64 15.43
CA GLY A 220 9.94 -14.09 15.32
C GLY A 220 8.71 -14.57 14.55
N ALA A 221 8.04 -13.66 13.83
CA ALA A 221 6.83 -13.97 13.05
C ALA A 221 7.15 -14.54 11.66
N ILE A 222 8.34 -14.25 11.14
CA ILE A 222 8.92 -14.88 9.96
C ILE A 222 10.28 -15.43 10.34
N GLY A 223 10.55 -16.67 9.97
CA GLY A 223 11.83 -17.32 10.26
C GLY A 223 12.20 -18.37 9.22
N VAL A 224 13.40 -18.94 9.37
CA VAL A 224 13.83 -20.04 8.51
C VAL A 224 13.54 -21.34 9.23
N SER A 225 12.77 -22.22 8.60
CA SER A 225 12.44 -23.55 9.10
C SER A 225 13.65 -24.47 9.10
N SER A 226 13.55 -25.63 9.75
CA SER A 226 14.56 -26.68 9.71
C SER A 226 14.88 -27.23 8.30
N THR A 227 13.98 -26.99 7.34
CA THR A 227 14.17 -27.34 5.94
C THR A 227 14.84 -26.26 5.10
N GLY A 228 15.27 -25.15 5.72
CA GLY A 228 15.87 -24.00 5.05
C GLY A 228 14.89 -23.10 4.29
N ARG A 229 13.59 -23.30 4.48
CA ARG A 229 12.55 -22.48 3.86
C ARG A 229 12.01 -21.45 4.85
N LEU A 230 11.56 -20.32 4.33
CA LEU A 230 10.83 -19.32 5.13
C LEU A 230 9.51 -19.92 5.62
N ASP A 231 9.25 -19.69 6.88
CA ASP A 231 8.01 -20.03 7.56
C ASP A 231 7.38 -18.78 8.17
N VAL A 232 6.07 -18.74 8.25
CA VAL A 232 5.30 -17.59 8.73
C VAL A 232 4.30 -18.05 9.78
N ASP A 233 4.37 -17.43 10.95
CA ASP A 233 3.33 -17.56 11.98
C ASP A 233 2.37 -16.37 11.87
N LEU A 234 1.17 -16.61 11.32
CA LEU A 234 0.16 -15.57 11.10
C LEU A 234 -0.36 -14.96 12.41
N LEU A 235 -0.35 -15.69 13.53
CA LEU A 235 -0.73 -15.13 14.83
C LEU A 235 0.37 -14.19 15.36
N ALA A 236 1.63 -14.58 15.19
CA ALA A 236 2.75 -13.73 15.52
C ALA A 236 2.81 -12.48 14.63
N VAL A 237 2.47 -12.58 13.33
CA VAL A 237 2.32 -11.43 12.42
C VAL A 237 1.24 -10.48 12.93
N GLU A 238 0.09 -11.00 13.33
CA GLU A 238 -1.02 -10.20 13.87
C GLU A 238 -0.62 -9.44 15.14
N ALA A 239 0.05 -10.14 16.08
CA ALA A 239 0.55 -9.54 17.31
C ALA A 239 1.64 -8.49 17.04
N ALA A 240 2.57 -8.77 16.14
CA ALA A 240 3.60 -7.83 15.70
C ALA A 240 2.99 -6.60 15.03
N GLY A 241 2.00 -6.80 14.15
CA GLY A 241 1.27 -5.71 13.51
C GLY A 241 0.54 -4.81 14.48
N ALA A 242 -0.06 -5.38 15.53
CA ALA A 242 -0.68 -4.60 16.60
C ALA A 242 0.32 -3.71 17.34
N ARG A 243 1.49 -4.25 17.68
CA ARG A 243 2.56 -3.49 18.33
C ARG A 243 3.08 -2.38 17.42
N PHE A 244 3.37 -2.68 16.16
CA PHE A 244 3.85 -1.70 15.20
C PHE A 244 2.89 -0.52 15.06
N ALA A 245 1.60 -0.79 14.86
CA ALA A 245 0.59 0.26 14.74
C ALA A 245 0.53 1.13 16.01
N ALA A 246 0.56 0.52 17.19
CA ALA A 246 0.55 1.24 18.45
C ALA A 246 1.81 2.12 18.65
N GLU A 247 3.00 1.63 18.27
CA GLU A 247 4.25 2.39 18.30
C GLU A 247 4.17 3.61 17.36
N VAL A 248 3.71 3.42 16.12
CA VAL A 248 3.54 4.50 15.16
C VAL A 248 2.54 5.55 15.65
N GLU A 249 1.38 5.13 16.15
CA GLU A 249 0.35 6.04 16.69
C GLU A 249 0.83 6.80 17.94
N ALA A 250 1.70 6.20 18.76
CA ALA A 250 2.31 6.92 19.88
C ALA A 250 3.23 8.05 19.37
N LEU A 251 4.03 7.79 18.34
CA LEU A 251 4.89 8.80 17.73
C LEU A 251 4.09 9.89 17.00
N GLU A 252 2.96 9.55 16.41
CA GLU A 252 2.07 10.50 15.73
C GLU A 252 1.50 11.60 16.66
N ARG A 253 1.57 11.42 17.96
CA ARG A 253 1.16 12.44 18.96
C ARG A 253 2.23 13.47 19.28
N LEU A 254 3.46 13.24 18.80
CA LEU A 254 4.58 14.18 19.02
C LEU A 254 4.45 15.42 18.12
N PRO A 255 5.08 16.55 18.50
CA PRO A 255 5.27 17.67 17.59
C PRO A 255 6.00 17.25 16.32
N ASP A 256 5.84 17.99 15.22
CA ASP A 256 6.35 17.59 13.89
C ASP A 256 7.85 17.29 13.87
N ALA A 257 8.68 18.09 14.53
CA ALA A 257 10.12 17.89 14.57
C ALA A 257 10.50 16.59 15.28
N ASP A 258 9.93 16.36 16.45
CA ASP A 258 10.17 15.15 17.27
C ASP A 258 9.61 13.91 16.57
N TYR A 259 8.46 14.04 15.90
CA TYR A 259 7.87 12.97 15.10
C TYR A 259 8.77 12.54 13.95
N LEU A 260 9.36 13.50 13.22
CA LEU A 260 10.26 13.21 12.11
C LEU A 260 11.54 12.50 12.58
N GLU A 261 12.16 13.00 13.67
CA GLU A 261 13.36 12.39 14.25
C GLU A 261 13.08 10.98 14.76
N ALA A 262 12.01 10.79 15.51
CA ALA A 262 11.61 9.48 16.01
C ALA A 262 11.23 8.51 14.89
N ALA A 263 10.63 9.01 13.80
CA ALA A 263 10.35 8.23 12.60
C ALA A 263 11.62 7.69 11.95
N GLU A 264 12.60 8.56 11.76
CA GLU A 264 13.90 8.18 11.22
C GLU A 264 14.60 7.16 12.12
N ALA A 265 14.66 7.41 13.43
CA ALA A 265 15.28 6.49 14.39
C ALA A 265 14.64 5.09 14.36
N MET A 266 13.30 5.02 14.30
CA MET A 266 12.58 3.75 14.23
C MET A 266 12.90 2.98 12.95
N VAL A 267 12.91 3.63 11.79
CA VAL A 267 13.18 2.95 10.51
C VAL A 267 14.64 2.54 10.39
N ARG A 268 15.59 3.39 10.86
CA ARG A 268 17.02 3.08 10.81
C ARG A 268 17.43 1.90 11.70
N ARG A 269 16.62 1.52 12.65
CA ARG A 269 16.83 0.28 13.42
C ARG A 269 16.77 -0.95 12.51
N TYR A 270 15.99 -0.91 11.45
CA TYR A 270 15.72 -2.03 10.55
C TYR A 270 16.36 -1.90 9.17
N LEU A 271 16.47 -0.67 8.67
CA LEU A 271 16.99 -0.39 7.34
C LEU A 271 18.28 0.42 7.40
N PRO A 272 19.29 0.09 6.58
CA PRO A 272 20.52 0.88 6.49
C PRO A 272 20.23 2.31 6.06
N ALA A 273 21.18 3.20 6.30
CA ALA A 273 21.11 4.56 5.77
C ALA A 273 21.09 4.52 4.24
N PRO A 274 20.23 5.32 3.58
CA PRO A 274 20.31 5.50 2.14
C PRO A 274 21.70 5.94 1.71
N GLY A 275 22.19 5.44 0.56
CA GLY A 275 23.46 5.83 0.00
C GLY A 275 23.51 7.31 -0.42
N PRO A 276 24.71 7.84 -0.76
CA PRO A 276 24.84 9.20 -1.26
C PRO A 276 24.01 9.39 -2.54
N GLY A 277 23.13 10.40 -2.57
CA GLY A 277 22.25 10.70 -3.70
C GLY A 277 20.88 10.02 -3.67
N GLU A 278 20.58 9.23 -2.66
CA GLU A 278 19.26 8.67 -2.41
C GLU A 278 18.33 9.70 -1.72
N ILE A 279 17.02 9.49 -1.85
CA ILE A 279 16.01 10.42 -1.30
C ILE A 279 16.17 10.50 0.23
N ARG A 280 16.34 11.70 0.75
CA ARG A 280 16.41 12.00 2.18
C ARG A 280 15.06 12.44 2.71
#